data_10d77d6b851f6014f23f8edfc9de295e
#
_entry.id   10d77d6b851f6014f23f8edfc9de295e
#
_cell.length_a   1.000
_cell.length_b   1.000
_cell.length_c   1.000
_cell.angle_alpha   90.00
_cell.angle_beta   90.00
_cell.angle_gamma   90.00
#
_symmetry.space_group_name_H-M   'P 1'
#
loop_
_entity.id
_entity.type
_entity.pdbx_description
1 polymer ?
#
loop_
_entity_poly.entity_id
_entity_poly.type
_entity_poly.pdbx_seq_one_letter_code
_entity_poly.pdbx_strand_id
1 'polypeptide(L)' 'MSNTVEVAVIPTCDFCALDAKYDSQTYLGPWAYLCQEHWHTYGVQKLGTGFGQKLVLKK' A
#
# COMPACT_ATOMS: atom_id res chain seq x y z
N MET A 1 -11.59 13.69 0.42
CA MET A 1 -10.17 13.60 0.09
C MET A 1 -9.83 12.25 -0.53
N SER A 2 -8.90 12.27 -1.45
CA SER A 2 -8.46 11.03 -2.09
C SER A 2 -7.57 10.22 -1.15
N ASN A 3 -7.81 8.90 -1.08
CA ASN A 3 -6.93 7.98 -0.38
C ASN A 3 -5.94 7.34 -1.34
N THR A 4 -5.69 7.98 -2.48
CA THR A 4 -4.75 7.51 -3.48
C THR A 4 -3.57 8.46 -3.59
N VAL A 5 -2.43 7.93 -4.01
CA VAL A 5 -1.25 8.73 -4.33
C VAL A 5 -0.73 8.29 -5.69
N GLU A 6 -0.38 9.26 -6.53
CA GLU A 6 0.21 8.98 -7.81
C GLU A 6 1.72 8.79 -7.67
N VAL A 7 2.25 7.76 -8.29
CA VAL A 7 3.68 7.45 -8.27
C VAL A 7 4.18 7.27 -9.70
N ALA A 8 5.42 7.67 -9.93
CA ALA A 8 6.04 7.53 -11.25
C ALA A 8 6.35 6.07 -11.56
N VAL A 9 6.66 5.29 -10.55
CA VAL A 9 6.97 3.87 -10.67
C VAL A 9 6.26 3.14 -9.54
N ILE A 10 5.56 2.05 -9.86
CA ILE A 10 4.93 1.22 -8.84
C ILE A 10 6.00 0.43 -8.10
N PRO A 11 6.10 0.56 -6.77
CA PRO A 11 7.07 -0.22 -6.01
C PRO A 11 6.67 -1.69 -5.93
N THR A 12 7.63 -2.52 -5.58
CA THR A 12 7.38 -3.94 -5.35
C THR A 12 6.85 -4.14 -3.93
N CYS A 13 5.93 -5.08 -3.78
CA CYS A 13 5.45 -5.48 -2.46
C CYS A 13 6.61 -5.92 -1.57
N ASP A 14 6.60 -5.48 -0.31
CA ASP A 14 7.69 -5.81 0.62
C ASP A 14 7.70 -7.28 1.04
N PHE A 15 6.63 -8.01 0.79
CA PHE A 15 6.50 -9.40 1.20
C PHE A 15 6.56 -10.39 0.04
N CYS A 16 6.54 -9.91 -1.19
CA CYS A 16 6.61 -10.76 -2.38
C CYS A 16 7.14 -9.95 -3.56
N ALA A 17 7.22 -10.58 -4.74
CA ALA A 17 7.76 -9.93 -5.93
C ALA A 17 6.70 -9.25 -6.80
N LEU A 18 5.46 -9.26 -6.38
CA LEU A 18 4.38 -8.62 -7.13
C LEU A 18 4.37 -7.11 -6.94
N ASP A 19 3.76 -6.39 -7.87
CA ASP A 19 3.61 -4.95 -7.76
C ASP A 19 2.76 -4.60 -6.54
N ALA A 20 3.19 -3.62 -5.78
CA ALA A 20 2.42 -3.14 -4.65
C ALA A 20 1.22 -2.34 -5.12
N LYS A 21 0.15 -2.39 -4.37
CA LYS A 21 -1.04 -1.57 -4.60
C LYS A 21 -1.29 -0.57 -3.49
N TYR A 22 -0.70 -0.80 -2.33
CA TYR A 22 -0.96 0.03 -1.15
C TYR A 22 0.36 0.37 -0.45
N ASP A 23 0.41 1.58 0.08
CA ASP A 23 1.44 2.02 1.01
C ASP A 23 0.68 2.20 2.33
N SER A 24 0.84 1.27 3.25
CA SER A 24 -0.06 1.17 4.38
C SER A 24 0.65 0.72 5.64
N GLN A 25 0.10 1.14 6.76
CA GLN A 25 0.50 0.61 8.04
C GLN A 25 0.09 -0.85 8.13
N THR A 26 0.97 -1.68 8.68
CA THR A 26 0.65 -3.07 8.94
C THR A 26 0.23 -3.24 10.40
N TYR A 27 -0.46 -4.32 10.70
CA TYR A 27 -0.83 -4.63 12.08
C TYR A 27 0.41 -4.95 12.93
N LEU A 28 1.55 -5.19 12.28
CA LEU A 28 2.83 -5.39 12.97
C LEU A 28 3.45 -4.06 13.43
N GLY A 29 2.93 -2.93 12.95
CA GLY A 29 3.36 -1.58 13.34
C GLY A 29 3.97 -0.78 12.21
N PRO A 30 5.05 -1.23 11.56
CA PRO A 30 5.69 -0.44 10.51
C PRO A 30 4.86 -0.37 9.23
N TRP A 31 5.10 0.68 8.45
CA TRP A 31 4.50 0.82 7.14
C TRP A 31 5.26 -0.03 6.13
N ALA A 32 4.54 -0.50 5.11
CA ALA A 32 5.10 -1.32 4.05
C ALA A 32 4.34 -1.11 2.75
N TYR A 33 5.01 -1.43 1.63
CA TYR A 33 4.33 -1.52 0.34
C TYR A 33 3.71 -2.91 0.25
N LEU A 34 2.42 -2.96 -0.02
CA LEU A 34 1.65 -4.20 0.02
C LEU A 34 0.89 -4.39 -1.28
N CYS A 35 0.97 -5.60 -1.84
CA CYS A 35 0.06 -5.99 -2.93
C CYS A 35 -1.33 -6.26 -2.34
N GLN A 36 -2.30 -6.48 -3.22
CA GLN A 36 -3.68 -6.69 -2.79
C GLN A 36 -3.79 -7.81 -1.75
N GLU A 37 -3.11 -8.92 -2.00
CA GLU A 37 -3.17 -10.08 -1.13
C GLU A 37 -2.54 -9.83 0.23
N HIS A 38 -1.34 -9.23 0.26
CA HIS A 38 -0.65 -8.95 1.51
C HIS A 38 -1.28 -7.79 2.27
N TRP A 39 -1.93 -6.86 1.57
CA TRP A 39 -2.69 -5.82 2.24
C TRP A 39 -3.84 -6.43 3.04
N HIS A 40 -4.51 -7.45 2.49
CA HIS A 40 -5.54 -8.19 3.23
C HIS A 40 -4.97 -8.98 4.40
N THR A 41 -3.75 -9.49 4.25
CA THR A 41 -3.12 -10.32 5.27
C THR A 41 -2.46 -9.51 6.38
N TYR A 42 -1.71 -8.47 6.01
CA TYR A 42 -0.86 -7.73 6.93
C TYR A 42 -1.29 -6.28 7.15
N GLY A 43 -2.00 -5.69 6.21
CA GLY A 43 -2.43 -4.31 6.31
C GLY A 43 -3.53 -4.14 7.33
N VAL A 44 -3.65 -2.92 7.87
CA VAL A 44 -4.75 -2.61 8.79
C VAL A 44 -6.09 -2.51 8.07
N GLN A 45 -6.09 -2.60 6.75
CA GLN A 45 -7.28 -2.60 5.89
C GLN A 45 -8.12 -1.34 6.03
N LYS A 46 -7.43 -0.23 6.29
CA LYS A 46 -8.03 1.10 6.31
C LYS A 46 -7.23 2.00 5.41
N LEU A 47 -7.89 2.92 4.75
CA LEU A 47 -7.25 3.92 3.92
C LEU A 47 -7.51 5.29 4.53
N GLY A 48 -6.59 6.21 4.26
CA GLY A 48 -6.69 7.57 4.77
C GLY A 48 -5.47 7.97 5.56
N THR A 49 -5.49 9.20 6.06
CA THR A 49 -4.38 9.76 6.82
C THR A 49 -4.12 8.92 8.07
N GLY A 50 -2.88 8.45 8.21
CA GLY A 50 -2.47 7.64 9.36
C GLY A 50 -2.72 6.14 9.21
N PHE A 51 -3.38 5.70 8.13
CA PHE A 51 -3.68 4.29 7.94
C PHE A 51 -3.06 3.73 6.67
N GLY A 52 -3.16 4.45 5.56
CA GLY A 52 -2.61 3.99 4.31
C GLY A 52 -3.23 4.69 3.11
N GLN A 53 -2.68 4.38 1.94
CA GLN A 53 -3.13 4.97 0.69
C GLN A 53 -2.91 3.98 -0.44
N LYS A 54 -3.78 4.07 -1.44
CA LYS A 54 -3.68 3.25 -2.63
C LYS A 54 -2.71 3.89 -3.61
N LEU A 55 -1.83 3.08 -4.20
CA LEU A 55 -0.86 3.55 -5.18
C LEU A 55 -1.48 3.52 -6.57
N VAL A 56 -1.27 4.59 -7.32
CA VAL A 56 -1.74 4.72 -8.70
C VAL A 56 -0.57 5.17 -9.57
N LEU A 57 -0.37 4.48 -10.68
CA LEU A 57 0.70 4.86 -11.60
C LEU A 57 0.34 6.17 -12.29
N LYS A 58 1.25 7.13 -12.20
CA LYS A 58 1.08 8.41 -12.87
C LYS A 58 1.33 8.24 -14.37
N LYS A 59 0.40 8.72 -15.17
CA LYS A 59 0.54 8.69 -16.62
C LYS A 59 1.16 9.96 -17.15
#